data_3a8e8da56303d9544a68aaf9c98bb67f
#
_entry.id   3a8e8da56303d9544a68aaf9c98bb67f
#
_cell.length_a   1.000
_cell.length_b   1.000
_cell.length_c   1.000
_cell.angle_alpha   90.00
_cell.angle_beta   90.00
_cell.angle_gamma   90.00
#
_symmetry.space_group_name_H-M   'P 1'
#
loop_
_entity.id
_entity.type
_entity.pdbx_description
1 polymer ?
#
loop_
_entity_poly.entity_id
_entity_poly.type
_entity_poly.pdbx_seq_one_letter_code
_entity_poly.pdbx_strand_id
1 'polypeptide(L)'
;MALSRTPAETADLRYRRAVKKLTRFIKDWLYLIIAAGAVAALIGADASYWNYTYNDSDGYMRALRVWHWLAAPSFWEQPLAESNYPFGEILHWTRPMDILWAVNAIPFLHLGNLRDTVFLGGAFLAPWLCVLSAIALAYGLRRQFNVYLTLFGCFIFLSDPVMQNYFFIGRPDHHALMALLGIYAVSLNLCWLKKRHNRYLRLLGFSLALATFAAIEGVILYLLFFCLL
;
A
#
# COMPACT_ATOMS: atom_id res chain seq x y z
N MET A 1 6.41 57.78 17.27
CA MET A 1 5.49 57.27 18.30
C MET A 1 5.07 55.84 17.89
N ALA A 2 5.64 54.80 18.50
CA ALA A 2 5.29 53.42 18.16
C ALA A 2 3.97 53.10 18.90
N LEU A 3 2.90 52.85 18.14
CA LEU A 3 1.61 52.44 18.69
C LEU A 3 1.80 51.07 19.39
N SER A 4 1.61 51.05 20.70
CA SER A 4 1.63 49.82 21.49
C SER A 4 0.45 48.96 21.09
N ARG A 5 0.72 47.72 20.66
CA ARG A 5 -0.31 46.74 20.27
C ARG A 5 -1.16 46.37 21.48
N THR A 6 -2.45 46.21 21.27
CA THR A 6 -3.35 45.76 22.33
C THR A 6 -3.06 44.32 22.75
N PRO A 7 -3.41 43.90 23.99
CA PRO A 7 -3.26 42.51 24.43
C PRO A 7 -3.95 41.50 23.49
N ALA A 8 -5.11 41.85 22.91
CA ALA A 8 -5.85 41.04 21.96
C ALA A 8 -5.10 40.83 20.64
N GLU A 9 -4.50 41.88 20.08
CA GLU A 9 -3.67 41.82 18.87
C GLU A 9 -2.41 40.96 19.06
N THR A 10 -1.82 41.05 20.27
CA THR A 10 -0.65 40.22 20.63
C THR A 10 -1.01 38.75 20.75
N ALA A 11 -2.18 38.40 21.28
CA ALA A 11 -2.69 37.04 21.38
C ALA A 11 -3.00 36.47 19.99
N ASP A 12 -3.65 37.21 19.10
CA ASP A 12 -3.93 36.80 17.72
C ASP A 12 -2.64 36.52 16.92
N LEU A 13 -1.64 37.36 17.06
CA LEU A 13 -0.33 37.18 16.43
C LEU A 13 0.40 35.91 16.93
N ARG A 14 0.34 35.63 18.23
CA ARG A 14 0.90 34.38 18.81
C ARG A 14 0.18 33.14 18.26
N TYR A 15 -1.16 33.19 18.24
CA TYR A 15 -1.97 32.10 17.67
C TYR A 15 -1.64 31.84 16.19
N ARG A 16 -1.65 32.85 15.34
CA ARG A 16 -1.28 32.76 13.92
C ARG A 16 0.13 32.20 13.71
N ARG A 17 1.10 32.57 14.54
CA ARG A 17 2.47 32.03 14.50
C ARG A 17 2.50 30.54 14.88
N ALA A 18 1.77 30.14 15.91
CA ALA A 18 1.67 28.75 16.35
C ALA A 18 1.04 27.89 15.27
N VAL A 19 -0.09 28.30 14.68
CA VAL A 19 -0.75 27.60 13.57
C VAL A 19 0.20 27.49 12.36
N LYS A 20 0.93 28.56 12.03
CA LYS A 20 1.88 28.53 10.89
C LYS A 20 3.05 27.56 11.14
N LYS A 21 3.56 27.49 12.39
CA LYS A 21 4.60 26.51 12.77
C LYS A 21 4.08 25.08 12.68
N LEU A 22 2.89 24.81 13.24
CA LEU A 22 2.25 23.48 13.19
C LEU A 22 2.01 23.04 11.75
N THR A 23 1.44 23.93 10.92
CA THR A 23 1.19 23.62 9.50
C THR A 23 2.49 23.30 8.76
N ARG A 24 3.59 24.01 9.07
CA ARG A 24 4.91 23.71 8.48
C ARG A 24 5.41 22.35 8.93
N PHE A 25 5.40 22.07 10.23
CA PHE A 25 5.79 20.77 10.79
C PHE A 25 5.02 19.60 10.14
N ILE A 26 3.68 19.70 10.08
CA ILE A 26 2.86 18.68 9.44
C ILE A 26 3.22 18.52 7.95
N LYS A 27 3.52 19.60 7.23
CA LYS A 27 3.94 19.52 5.82
C LYS A 27 5.25 18.78 5.65
N ASP A 28 6.22 19.05 6.53
CA ASP A 28 7.56 18.48 6.44
C ASP A 28 7.57 16.99 6.80
N TRP A 29 6.70 16.57 7.74
CA TRP A 29 6.61 15.19 8.24
C TRP A 29 5.38 14.41 7.76
N LEU A 30 4.62 14.98 6.82
CA LEU A 30 3.32 14.44 6.39
C LEU A 30 3.36 12.94 6.06
N TYR A 31 4.31 12.52 5.26
CA TYR A 31 4.38 11.12 4.81
C TYR A 31 4.79 10.17 5.93
N LEU A 32 5.65 10.59 6.84
CA LEU A 32 6.00 9.81 8.03
C LEU A 32 4.82 9.70 9.00
N ILE A 33 4.07 10.78 9.22
CA ILE A 33 2.86 10.76 10.05
C ILE A 33 1.85 9.78 9.47
N ILE A 34 1.64 9.80 8.15
CA ILE A 34 0.71 8.89 7.47
C ILE A 34 1.20 7.45 7.54
N ALA A 35 2.49 7.20 7.30
CA ALA A 35 3.07 5.87 7.41
C ALA A 35 2.94 5.31 8.85
N ALA A 36 3.27 6.11 9.85
CA ALA A 36 3.11 5.74 11.26
C ALA A 36 1.64 5.49 11.62
N GLY A 37 0.72 6.33 11.12
CA GLY A 37 -0.72 6.15 11.30
C GLY A 37 -1.23 4.85 10.66
N ALA A 38 -0.75 4.52 9.46
CA ALA A 38 -1.08 3.26 8.80
C ALA A 38 -0.59 2.04 9.59
N VAL A 39 0.65 2.07 10.06
CA VAL A 39 1.20 1.01 10.92
C VAL A 39 0.41 0.89 12.22
N ALA A 40 0.09 2.01 12.88
CA ALA A 40 -0.68 2.01 14.12
C ALA A 40 -2.10 1.46 13.92
N ALA A 41 -2.77 1.82 12.82
CA ALA A 41 -4.10 1.31 12.50
C ALA A 41 -4.09 -0.20 12.27
N LEU A 42 -3.09 -0.72 11.56
CA LEU A 42 -2.93 -2.16 11.31
C LEU A 42 -2.59 -2.93 12.58
N ILE A 43 -1.68 -2.43 13.42
CA ILE A 43 -1.32 -3.06 14.69
C ILE A 43 -2.53 -3.03 15.64
N GLY A 44 -3.25 -1.92 15.72
CA GLY A 44 -4.42 -1.79 16.59
C GLY A 44 -5.57 -2.72 16.19
N ALA A 45 -5.73 -2.97 14.88
CA ALA A 45 -6.79 -3.85 14.38
C ALA A 45 -6.43 -5.34 14.49
N ASP A 46 -5.15 -5.71 14.41
CA ASP A 46 -4.77 -7.05 13.99
C ASP A 46 -3.79 -7.79 14.92
N ALA A 47 -2.92 -7.08 15.63
CA ALA A 47 -1.84 -7.75 16.39
C ALA A 47 -2.35 -8.66 17.52
N SER A 48 -3.56 -8.41 18.03
CA SER A 48 -4.18 -9.23 19.07
C SER A 48 -4.88 -10.49 18.52
N TYR A 49 -5.11 -10.56 17.22
CA TYR A 49 -5.87 -11.64 16.57
C TYR A 49 -5.04 -12.52 15.65
N TRP A 50 -3.83 -12.09 15.31
CA TRP A 50 -2.98 -12.88 14.41
C TRP A 50 -2.36 -14.08 15.15
N ASN A 51 -2.84 -15.28 14.84
CA ASN A 51 -2.40 -16.55 15.43
C ASN A 51 -1.30 -17.25 14.63
N TYR A 52 -0.41 -16.52 13.95
CA TYR A 52 0.64 -17.09 13.11
C TYR A 52 0.08 -18.02 12.00
N THR A 53 -1.04 -17.62 11.41
CA THR A 53 -1.67 -18.34 10.30
C THR A 53 -2.00 -17.37 9.18
N TYR A 54 -2.13 -17.87 7.95
CA TYR A 54 -2.77 -17.11 6.89
C TYR A 54 -4.30 -17.23 6.99
N ASN A 55 -4.99 -16.18 6.54
CA ASN A 55 -6.43 -16.07 6.67
C ASN A 55 -7.19 -16.96 5.68
N ASP A 56 -6.54 -17.40 4.59
CA ASP A 56 -7.15 -18.19 3.53
C ASP A 56 -6.18 -19.21 2.91
N SER A 57 -6.74 -20.14 2.12
CA SER A 57 -5.99 -21.17 1.41
C SER A 57 -5.04 -20.59 0.36
N ASP A 58 -5.43 -19.49 -0.30
CA ASP A 58 -4.66 -18.86 -1.36
C ASP A 58 -3.33 -18.31 -0.83
N GLY A 59 -3.34 -17.78 0.40
CA GLY A 59 -2.13 -17.37 1.09
C GLY A 59 -1.14 -18.52 1.30
N TYR A 60 -1.63 -19.70 1.73
CA TYR A 60 -0.79 -20.88 1.89
C TYR A 60 -0.25 -21.41 0.56
N MET A 61 -1.12 -21.51 -0.46
CA MET A 61 -0.72 -21.98 -1.78
C MET A 61 0.33 -21.06 -2.41
N ARG A 62 0.18 -19.76 -2.27
CA ARG A 62 1.17 -18.80 -2.74
C ARG A 62 2.47 -18.86 -1.93
N ALA A 63 2.41 -19.09 -0.61
CA ALA A 63 3.59 -19.31 0.22
C ALA A 63 4.41 -20.52 -0.25
N LEU A 64 3.74 -21.65 -0.52
CA LEU A 64 4.37 -22.85 -1.07
C LEU A 64 5.03 -22.56 -2.43
N ARG A 65 4.32 -21.86 -3.31
CA ARG A 65 4.84 -21.48 -4.63
C ARG A 65 6.08 -20.59 -4.52
N VAL A 66 6.08 -19.59 -3.65
CA VAL A 66 7.23 -18.70 -3.41
C VAL A 66 8.39 -19.48 -2.78
N TRP A 67 8.09 -20.35 -1.82
CA TRP A 67 9.08 -21.21 -1.18
C TRP A 67 9.76 -22.16 -2.18
N HIS A 68 8.99 -22.90 -3.01
CA HIS A 68 9.53 -23.76 -4.06
C HIS A 68 10.38 -22.96 -5.06
N TRP A 69 9.89 -21.79 -5.47
CA TRP A 69 10.63 -20.93 -6.39
C TRP A 69 11.96 -20.45 -5.82
N LEU A 70 12.03 -20.09 -4.55
CA LEU A 70 13.28 -19.65 -3.89
C LEU A 70 14.20 -20.83 -3.58
N ALA A 71 13.67 -22.02 -3.27
CA ALA A 71 14.45 -23.23 -3.04
C ALA A 71 15.11 -23.76 -4.32
N ALA A 72 14.42 -23.68 -5.46
CA ALA A 72 14.89 -24.10 -6.78
C ALA A 72 14.51 -23.03 -7.81
N PRO A 73 15.30 -21.96 -7.96
CA PRO A 73 14.93 -20.83 -8.80
C PRO A 73 14.72 -21.24 -10.25
N SER A 74 13.50 -20.95 -10.76
CA SER A 74 13.12 -21.11 -12.16
C SER A 74 12.32 -19.90 -12.59
N PHE A 75 12.63 -19.33 -13.75
CA PHE A 75 11.84 -18.26 -14.31
C PHE A 75 10.44 -18.73 -14.73
N TRP A 76 10.36 -19.99 -15.16
CA TRP A 76 9.12 -20.58 -15.62
C TRP A 76 8.28 -21.12 -14.47
N GLU A 77 6.99 -21.18 -14.69
CA GLU A 77 6.07 -21.74 -13.72
C GLU A 77 6.28 -23.25 -13.56
N GLN A 78 6.27 -23.69 -12.31
CA GLN A 78 6.37 -25.08 -11.96
C GLN A 78 5.03 -25.57 -11.42
N PRO A 79 4.63 -26.81 -11.72
CA PRO A 79 3.47 -27.41 -11.09
C PRO A 79 3.67 -27.45 -9.56
N LEU A 80 2.65 -27.07 -8.82
CA LEU A 80 2.62 -27.17 -7.37
C LEU A 80 1.96 -28.52 -7.03
N ALA A 81 2.76 -29.45 -6.54
CA ALA A 81 2.30 -30.83 -6.27
C ALA A 81 1.23 -30.88 -5.17
N GLU A 82 1.26 -29.93 -4.24
CA GLU A 82 0.33 -29.82 -3.12
C GLU A 82 -1.05 -29.30 -3.55
N SER A 83 -1.15 -28.64 -4.72
CA SER A 83 -2.43 -28.20 -5.28
C SER A 83 -3.05 -29.31 -6.11
N ASN A 84 -4.37 -29.51 -5.98
CA ASN A 84 -5.12 -30.50 -6.75
C ASN A 84 -4.50 -31.93 -6.66
N TYR A 85 -4.06 -32.31 -5.46
CA TYR A 85 -3.42 -33.61 -5.22
C TYR A 85 -4.30 -34.78 -5.66
N PRO A 86 -3.76 -35.83 -6.32
CA PRO A 86 -2.34 -36.10 -6.57
C PRO A 86 -1.81 -35.55 -7.90
N PHE A 87 -2.60 -34.82 -8.66
CA PHE A 87 -2.27 -34.43 -10.05
C PHE A 87 -1.33 -33.22 -10.12
N GLY A 88 -1.30 -32.38 -9.09
CA GLY A 88 -0.63 -31.08 -9.11
C GLY A 88 -1.38 -30.06 -9.99
N GLU A 89 -0.98 -28.81 -9.90
CA GLU A 89 -1.57 -27.71 -10.67
C GLU A 89 -0.56 -26.63 -10.98
N ILE A 90 -0.65 -26.03 -12.17
CA ILE A 90 0.02 -24.76 -12.47
C ILE A 90 -0.93 -23.65 -12.08
N LEU A 91 -0.59 -22.93 -11.01
CA LEU A 91 -1.42 -21.82 -10.54
C LEU A 91 -1.46 -20.70 -11.58
N HIS A 92 -2.64 -20.19 -11.86
CA HIS A 92 -2.89 -19.14 -12.87
C HIS A 92 -2.40 -17.74 -12.46
N TRP A 93 -1.89 -17.60 -11.25
CA TRP A 93 -1.36 -16.32 -10.76
C TRP A 93 -0.03 -15.97 -11.41
N THR A 94 0.12 -14.71 -11.78
CA THR A 94 1.37 -14.19 -12.32
C THR A 94 2.41 -13.86 -11.26
N ARG A 95 3.66 -13.63 -11.65
CA ARG A 95 4.80 -13.46 -10.75
C ARG A 95 4.92 -12.13 -9.98
N PRO A 96 4.29 -11.00 -10.32
CA PRO A 96 4.51 -9.74 -9.60
C PRO A 96 4.33 -9.84 -8.09
N MET A 97 3.30 -10.55 -7.63
CA MET A 97 3.08 -10.73 -6.19
C MET A 97 4.14 -11.62 -5.56
N ASP A 98 4.58 -12.67 -6.24
CA ASP A 98 5.62 -13.58 -5.76
C ASP A 98 6.97 -12.85 -5.60
N ILE A 99 7.30 -11.96 -6.55
CA ILE A 99 8.51 -11.12 -6.50
C ILE A 99 8.44 -10.17 -5.29
N LEU A 100 7.31 -9.48 -5.11
CA LEU A 100 7.12 -8.60 -3.95
C LEU A 100 7.23 -9.36 -2.64
N TRP A 101 6.68 -10.57 -2.59
CA TRP A 101 6.77 -11.45 -1.44
C TRP A 101 8.22 -11.84 -1.13
N ALA A 102 8.97 -12.28 -2.14
CA ALA A 102 10.38 -12.63 -1.98
C ALA A 102 11.21 -11.43 -1.48
N VAL A 103 10.96 -10.22 -2.02
CA VAL A 103 11.61 -8.99 -1.54
C VAL A 103 11.22 -8.70 -0.09
N ASN A 104 9.94 -8.85 0.27
CA ASN A 104 9.48 -8.63 1.64
C ASN A 104 9.97 -9.70 2.62
N ALA A 105 10.44 -10.85 2.15
CA ALA A 105 11.04 -11.90 2.96
C ALA A 105 12.50 -11.60 3.36
N ILE A 106 13.21 -10.71 2.66
CA ILE A 106 14.63 -10.38 2.91
C ILE A 106 14.92 -10.03 4.37
N PRO A 107 14.14 -9.19 5.08
CA PRO A 107 14.39 -8.87 6.48
C PRO A 107 14.37 -10.08 7.41
N PHE A 108 13.74 -11.18 7.01
CA PHE A 108 13.55 -12.40 7.80
C PHE A 108 14.61 -13.49 7.50
N LEU A 109 15.57 -13.23 6.60
CA LEU A 109 16.64 -14.18 6.27
C LEU A 109 17.50 -14.58 7.48
N HIS A 110 17.58 -13.73 8.51
CA HIS A 110 18.30 -14.00 9.76
C HIS A 110 17.74 -15.18 10.56
N LEU A 111 16.51 -15.64 10.27
CA LEU A 111 15.90 -16.80 10.94
C LEU A 111 16.56 -18.13 10.54
N GLY A 112 17.37 -18.16 9.47
CA GLY A 112 18.12 -19.32 9.03
C GLY A 112 17.26 -20.45 8.41
N ASN A 113 15.94 -20.30 8.37
CA ASN A 113 15.00 -21.24 7.79
C ASN A 113 14.21 -20.55 6.66
N LEU A 114 14.34 -21.06 5.42
CA LEU A 114 13.68 -20.50 4.25
C LEU A 114 12.15 -20.52 4.37
N ARG A 115 11.58 -21.57 4.97
CA ARG A 115 10.13 -21.69 5.13
C ARG A 115 9.58 -20.57 6.03
N ASP A 116 10.20 -20.36 7.19
CA ASP A 116 9.76 -19.32 8.14
C ASP A 116 10.01 -17.92 7.57
N THR A 117 11.12 -17.75 6.84
CA THR A 117 11.45 -16.52 6.10
C THR A 117 10.35 -16.17 5.10
N VAL A 118 9.94 -17.12 4.28
CA VAL A 118 8.87 -16.94 3.29
C VAL A 118 7.53 -16.70 3.98
N PHE A 119 7.24 -17.46 5.04
CA PHE A 119 5.99 -17.32 5.79
C PHE A 119 5.85 -15.91 6.37
N LEU A 120 6.84 -15.42 7.10
CA LEU A 120 6.80 -14.07 7.67
C LEU A 120 6.82 -12.98 6.59
N GLY A 121 7.60 -13.19 5.52
CA GLY A 121 7.59 -12.29 4.37
C GLY A 121 6.20 -12.10 3.79
N GLY A 122 5.43 -13.19 3.67
CA GLY A 122 4.03 -13.12 3.23
C GLY A 122 3.12 -12.46 4.23
N ALA A 123 3.22 -12.84 5.51
CA ALA A 123 2.35 -12.32 6.55
C ALA A 123 2.39 -10.79 6.65
N PHE A 124 3.56 -10.18 6.47
CA PHE A 124 3.73 -8.73 6.54
C PHE A 124 3.64 -8.02 5.18
N LEU A 125 3.44 -8.73 4.08
CA LEU A 125 3.39 -8.11 2.76
C LEU A 125 2.21 -7.15 2.60
N ALA A 126 1.00 -7.58 2.93
CA ALA A 126 -0.20 -6.74 2.83
C ALA A 126 -0.11 -5.47 3.71
N PRO A 127 0.33 -5.51 4.98
CA PRO A 127 0.62 -4.32 5.78
C PRO A 127 1.57 -3.33 5.10
N TRP A 128 2.66 -3.79 4.49
CA TRP A 128 3.56 -2.90 3.75
C TRP A 128 2.91 -2.25 2.54
N LEU A 129 2.08 -3.01 1.81
CA LEU A 129 1.31 -2.47 0.69
C LEU A 129 0.29 -1.42 1.16
N CYS A 130 -0.27 -1.55 2.38
CA CYS A 130 -1.11 -0.51 3.00
C CYS A 130 -0.35 0.79 3.23
N VAL A 131 0.83 0.70 3.83
CA VAL A 131 1.69 1.90 4.06
C VAL A 131 2.00 2.60 2.74
N LEU A 132 2.40 1.84 1.72
CA LEU A 132 2.67 2.40 0.39
C LEU A 132 1.43 3.02 -0.24
N SER A 133 0.26 2.40 -0.07
CA SER A 133 -1.03 2.92 -0.55
C SER A 133 -1.39 4.24 0.12
N ALA A 134 -1.24 4.34 1.43
CA ALA A 134 -1.51 5.57 2.20
C ALA A 134 -0.57 6.71 1.76
N ILE A 135 0.72 6.41 1.55
CA ILE A 135 1.70 7.38 1.05
C ILE A 135 1.36 7.83 -0.37
N ALA A 136 1.01 6.89 -1.26
CA ALA A 136 0.61 7.20 -2.63
C ALA A 136 -0.64 8.08 -2.65
N LEU A 137 -1.65 7.76 -1.84
CA LEU A 137 -2.87 8.55 -1.69
C LEU A 137 -2.56 9.98 -1.22
N ALA A 138 -1.75 10.11 -0.18
CA ALA A 138 -1.31 11.40 0.34
C ALA A 138 -0.60 12.24 -0.73
N TYR A 139 0.26 11.59 -1.51
CA TYR A 139 0.97 12.26 -2.61
C TYR A 139 0.02 12.83 -3.65
N GLY A 140 -1.01 12.08 -4.05
CA GLY A 140 -2.04 12.55 -4.99
C GLY A 140 -2.89 13.67 -4.40
N LEU A 141 -3.44 13.46 -3.19
CA LEU A 141 -4.32 14.42 -2.52
C LEU A 141 -3.62 15.77 -2.26
N ARG A 142 -2.34 15.76 -1.87
CA ARG A 142 -1.56 16.98 -1.65
C ARG A 142 -1.43 17.87 -2.90
N ARG A 143 -1.71 17.36 -4.07
CA ARG A 143 -1.70 18.15 -5.32
C ARG A 143 -2.96 18.99 -5.48
N GLN A 144 -4.07 18.55 -4.91
CA GLN A 144 -5.37 19.20 -5.04
C GLN A 144 -5.79 19.93 -3.76
N PHE A 145 -5.46 19.39 -2.61
CA PHE A 145 -5.97 19.79 -1.32
C PHE A 145 -4.87 20.32 -0.38
N ASN A 146 -5.29 20.98 0.68
CA ASN A 146 -4.41 21.38 1.77
C ASN A 146 -4.00 20.17 2.63
N VAL A 147 -3.07 20.38 3.58
CA VAL A 147 -2.53 19.29 4.41
C VAL A 147 -3.59 18.64 5.29
N TYR A 148 -4.55 19.40 5.81
CA TYR A 148 -5.58 18.86 6.71
C TYR A 148 -6.57 17.98 5.97
N LEU A 149 -7.05 18.38 4.79
CA LEU A 149 -7.89 17.55 3.94
C LEU A 149 -7.15 16.32 3.43
N THR A 150 -5.83 16.41 3.20
CA THR A 150 -5.01 15.25 2.84
C THR A 150 -4.97 14.23 3.99
N LEU A 151 -4.71 14.69 5.22
CA LEU A 151 -4.72 13.82 6.40
C LEU A 151 -6.10 13.19 6.62
N PHE A 152 -7.17 13.97 6.47
CA PHE A 152 -8.53 13.47 6.60
C PHE A 152 -8.86 12.39 5.56
N GLY A 153 -8.47 12.60 4.29
CA GLY A 153 -8.64 11.59 3.25
C GLY A 153 -7.85 10.30 3.52
N CYS A 154 -6.61 10.41 4.04
CA CYS A 154 -5.84 9.24 4.45
C CYS A 154 -6.45 8.55 5.68
N PHE A 155 -7.00 9.31 6.63
CA PHE A 155 -7.71 8.75 7.78
C PHE A 155 -8.95 7.94 7.35
N ILE A 156 -9.77 8.49 6.43
CA ILE A 156 -10.91 7.76 5.87
C ILE A 156 -10.45 6.45 5.23
N PHE A 157 -9.40 6.49 4.39
CA PHE A 157 -8.85 5.30 3.75
C PHE A 157 -8.41 4.24 4.77
N LEU A 158 -7.68 4.64 5.82
CA LEU A 158 -7.19 3.74 6.85
C LEU A 158 -8.27 3.22 7.80
N SER A 159 -9.40 3.94 7.90
CA SER A 159 -10.55 3.55 8.74
C SER A 159 -11.60 2.75 7.98
N ASP A 160 -11.46 2.60 6.65
CA ASP A 160 -12.41 1.85 5.84
C ASP A 160 -12.28 0.34 6.11
N PRO A 161 -13.36 -0.36 6.55
CA PRO A 161 -13.29 -1.77 6.91
C PRO A 161 -12.93 -2.69 5.72
N VAL A 162 -13.31 -2.31 4.50
CA VAL A 162 -12.98 -3.08 3.28
C VAL A 162 -11.49 -2.98 3.01
N MET A 163 -10.94 -1.77 3.11
CA MET A 163 -9.49 -1.54 2.94
C MET A 163 -8.71 -2.26 4.04
N GLN A 164 -9.12 -2.15 5.30
CA GLN A 164 -8.50 -2.90 6.40
C GLN A 164 -8.48 -4.40 6.11
N ASN A 165 -9.59 -4.97 5.64
CA ASN A 165 -9.68 -6.39 5.32
C ASN A 165 -8.68 -6.83 4.22
N TYR A 166 -8.33 -5.99 3.26
CA TYR A 166 -7.32 -6.33 2.24
C TYR A 166 -5.88 -6.27 2.76
N PHE A 167 -5.63 -5.53 3.83
CA PHE A 167 -4.29 -5.25 4.31
C PHE A 167 -3.94 -5.93 5.66
N PHE A 168 -4.74 -6.86 6.13
CA PHE A 168 -4.49 -7.60 7.37
C PHE A 168 -3.17 -8.35 7.36
N ILE A 169 -2.57 -8.50 8.55
CA ILE A 169 -1.43 -9.40 8.77
C ILE A 169 -1.90 -10.83 8.48
N GLY A 170 -1.09 -11.58 7.73
CA GLY A 170 -1.44 -12.95 7.36
C GLY A 170 -2.42 -13.05 6.18
N ARG A 171 -2.67 -11.94 5.45
CA ARG A 171 -3.46 -11.97 4.21
C ARG A 171 -2.62 -11.53 2.98
N PRO A 172 -1.67 -12.34 2.54
CA PRO A 172 -0.81 -12.02 1.40
C PRO A 172 -1.54 -12.22 0.07
N ASP A 173 -2.67 -11.55 -0.11
CA ASP A 173 -3.51 -11.68 -1.27
C ASP A 173 -3.18 -10.61 -2.33
N HIS A 174 -3.40 -10.94 -3.61
CA HIS A 174 -3.22 -10.01 -4.73
C HIS A 174 -4.14 -8.79 -4.66
N HIS A 175 -5.25 -8.85 -3.93
CA HIS A 175 -6.15 -7.71 -3.71
C HIS A 175 -5.44 -6.52 -3.04
N ALA A 176 -4.49 -6.76 -2.13
CA ALA A 176 -3.68 -5.70 -1.53
C ALA A 176 -2.80 -4.98 -2.58
N LEU A 177 -2.21 -5.75 -3.51
CA LEU A 177 -1.46 -5.19 -4.63
C LEU A 177 -2.37 -4.41 -5.60
N MET A 178 -3.55 -4.96 -5.89
CA MET A 178 -4.55 -4.30 -6.75
C MET A 178 -5.02 -2.98 -6.14
N ALA A 179 -5.29 -2.96 -4.83
CA ALA A 179 -5.65 -1.74 -4.11
C ALA A 179 -4.51 -0.68 -4.20
N LEU A 180 -3.26 -1.08 -3.97
CA LEU A 180 -2.10 -0.18 -4.12
C LEU A 180 -2.04 0.40 -5.54
N LEU A 181 -2.12 -0.44 -6.58
CA LEU A 181 -2.00 0.00 -7.96
C LEU A 181 -3.17 0.90 -8.37
N GLY A 182 -4.38 0.61 -7.90
CA GLY A 182 -5.57 1.46 -8.11
C GLY A 182 -5.42 2.83 -7.44
N ILE A 183 -4.99 2.86 -6.17
CA ILE A 183 -4.74 4.11 -5.43
C ILE A 183 -3.61 4.91 -6.08
N TYR A 184 -2.56 4.24 -6.53
CA TYR A 184 -1.45 4.89 -7.24
C TYR A 184 -1.94 5.50 -8.56
N ALA A 185 -2.79 4.78 -9.32
CA ALA A 185 -3.39 5.28 -10.54
C ALA A 185 -4.26 6.52 -10.29
N VAL A 186 -5.13 6.51 -9.26
CA VAL A 186 -5.90 7.69 -8.83
C VAL A 186 -4.96 8.86 -8.50
N SER A 187 -3.91 8.62 -7.75
CA SER A 187 -2.94 9.63 -7.31
C SER A 187 -2.20 10.26 -8.50
N LEU A 188 -1.83 9.44 -9.49
CA LEU A 188 -1.18 9.91 -10.73
C LEU A 188 -2.15 10.75 -11.56
N ASN A 189 -3.43 10.37 -11.63
CA ASN A 189 -4.46 11.15 -12.30
C ASN A 189 -4.64 12.52 -11.63
N LEU A 190 -4.75 12.57 -10.29
CA LEU A 190 -4.78 13.83 -9.55
C LEU A 190 -3.55 14.71 -9.84
N CYS A 191 -2.37 14.11 -9.92
CA CYS A 191 -1.15 14.82 -10.28
C CYS A 191 -1.19 15.38 -11.71
N TRP A 192 -1.72 14.59 -12.65
CA TRP A 192 -1.88 15.02 -14.04
C TRP A 192 -2.89 16.15 -14.17
N LEU A 193 -4.06 16.04 -13.53
CA LEU A 193 -5.07 17.09 -13.51
C LEU A 193 -4.49 18.44 -13.06
N LYS A 194 -3.56 18.42 -12.08
CA LYS A 194 -2.92 19.64 -11.57
C LYS A 194 -1.81 20.17 -12.45
N LYS A 195 -0.95 19.30 -12.97
CA LYS A 195 0.29 19.70 -13.64
C LYS A 195 0.27 19.54 -15.16
N ARG A 196 -0.68 18.78 -15.71
CA ARG A 196 -0.84 18.49 -17.15
C ARG A 196 0.45 17.96 -17.81
N HIS A 197 1.28 17.21 -17.04
CA HIS A 197 2.56 16.71 -17.53
C HIS A 197 2.43 15.23 -17.92
N ASN A 198 2.77 14.88 -19.17
CA ASN A 198 2.60 13.54 -19.76
C ASN A 198 3.29 12.40 -19.00
N ARG A 199 4.31 12.70 -18.16
CA ARG A 199 4.93 11.68 -17.31
C ARG A 199 3.92 10.98 -16.40
N TYR A 200 2.93 11.70 -15.90
CA TYR A 200 1.91 11.13 -15.01
C TYR A 200 1.00 10.18 -15.78
N LEU A 201 0.64 10.49 -17.03
CA LEU A 201 -0.14 9.59 -17.88
C LEU A 201 0.66 8.32 -18.24
N ARG A 202 1.96 8.44 -18.52
CA ARG A 202 2.81 7.26 -18.76
C ARG A 202 2.90 6.35 -17.54
N LEU A 203 3.11 6.92 -16.35
CA LEU A 203 3.13 6.16 -15.10
C LEU A 203 1.76 5.55 -14.77
N LEU A 204 0.67 6.28 -15.05
CA LEU A 204 -0.71 5.79 -14.93
C LEU A 204 -0.91 4.56 -15.83
N GLY A 205 -0.57 4.67 -17.11
CA GLY A 205 -0.66 3.55 -18.05
C GLY A 205 0.18 2.34 -17.61
N PHE A 206 1.40 2.57 -17.12
CA PHE A 206 2.24 1.51 -16.56
C PHE A 206 1.62 0.85 -15.32
N SER A 207 1.06 1.65 -14.39
CA SER A 207 0.38 1.12 -13.21
C SER A 207 -0.82 0.24 -13.58
N LEU A 208 -1.63 0.68 -14.55
CA LEU A 208 -2.79 -0.08 -15.02
C LEU A 208 -2.37 -1.36 -15.77
N ALA A 209 -1.33 -1.30 -16.59
CA ALA A 209 -0.77 -2.48 -17.25
C ALA A 209 -0.23 -3.50 -16.23
N LEU A 210 0.48 -3.02 -15.19
CA LEU A 210 0.95 -3.88 -14.12
C LEU A 210 -0.20 -4.49 -13.32
N ALA A 211 -1.27 -3.74 -13.05
CA ALA A 211 -2.47 -4.25 -12.40
C ALA A 211 -3.12 -5.37 -13.23
N THR A 212 -3.29 -5.16 -14.54
CA THR A 212 -3.84 -6.15 -15.45
C THR A 212 -2.95 -7.41 -15.54
N PHE A 213 -1.62 -7.22 -15.49
CA PHE A 213 -0.68 -8.34 -15.47
C PHE A 213 -0.67 -9.08 -14.13
N ALA A 214 -0.87 -8.37 -13.01
CA ALA A 214 -0.89 -8.97 -11.67
C ALA A 214 -2.13 -9.84 -11.43
N ALA A 215 -3.29 -9.39 -11.91
CA ALA A 215 -4.56 -10.11 -11.77
C ALA A 215 -5.55 -9.69 -12.86
N ILE A 216 -6.43 -10.61 -13.26
CA ILE A 216 -7.43 -10.36 -14.32
C ILE A 216 -8.37 -9.20 -13.96
N GLU A 217 -8.66 -9.00 -12.68
CA GLU A 217 -9.46 -7.91 -12.14
C GLU A 217 -8.85 -6.53 -12.45
N GLY A 218 -7.56 -6.47 -12.75
CA GLY A 218 -6.87 -5.26 -13.21
C GLY A 218 -7.46 -4.67 -14.50
N VAL A 219 -8.11 -5.50 -15.32
CA VAL A 219 -8.87 -5.06 -16.50
C VAL A 219 -9.98 -4.10 -16.09
N ILE A 220 -10.65 -4.33 -14.96
CA ILE A 220 -11.71 -3.46 -14.44
C ILE A 220 -11.14 -2.07 -14.13
N LEU A 221 -9.99 -2.02 -13.46
CA LEU A 221 -9.31 -0.75 -13.19
C LEU A 221 -8.93 -0.03 -14.49
N TYR A 222 -8.41 -0.77 -15.47
CA TYR A 222 -8.08 -0.21 -16.78
C TYR A 222 -9.31 0.42 -17.45
N LEU A 223 -10.43 -0.30 -17.51
CA LEU A 223 -11.66 0.19 -18.11
C LEU A 223 -12.22 1.42 -17.39
N LEU A 224 -12.23 1.43 -16.05
CA LEU A 224 -12.66 2.59 -15.26
C LEU A 224 -11.83 3.84 -15.59
N PHE A 225 -10.52 3.72 -15.68
CA PHE A 225 -9.66 4.87 -16.01
C PHE A 225 -9.76 5.27 -17.47
N PHE A 226 -9.97 4.33 -18.39
CA PHE A 226 -10.21 4.62 -19.81
C PHE A 226 -11.48 5.45 -20.02
N CYS A 227 -12.54 5.19 -19.25
CA CYS A 227 -13.77 5.98 -19.30
C CYS A 227 -13.66 7.36 -18.64
N LEU A 228 -12.66 7.59 -17.78
CA LEU A 228 -12.47 8.84 -17.03
C LEU A 228 -11.46 9.80 -17.68
N LEU A 229 -10.68 9.38 -18.66
CA LEU A 229 -9.67 10.17 -19.38
C LEU A 229 -10.18 10.71 -20.70
#